data_341e3a6b6d1ba308944fd08ec4082190
#
_entry.id   341e3a6b6d1ba308944fd08ec4082190
#
_cell.length_a   1.000
_cell.length_b   1.000
_cell.length_c   1.000
_cell.angle_alpha   90.00
_cell.angle_beta   90.00
_cell.angle_gamma   90.00
#
_symmetry.space_group_name_H-M   'P 1'
#
loop_
_entity.id
_entity.type
_entity.pdbx_description
1 polymer ?
#
loop_
_entity_poly.entity_id
_entity_poly.type
_entity_poly.pdbx_seq_one_letter_code
_entity_poly.pdbx_strand_id
1 'polypeptide(L)'
;MAGLRLAALGARVPCRRWGGAAVCGFRRGLSAWLARKPEGTPRWPPACRQKSSVSFLSRPELPNLAYKKLKGKSPGVIFIPGYLSNMNGTKALAIEEFCKSLGHACIRFDLSGVGKSDGNLQECTVGKWRKDVLSIIDDVAEGPQILVGTSLGGWLMFHAAIARPQKVVALIGVATAVDGLVTQFNQLPVEVKKRNRDERHVGHAIKVQ
;
A
#
# COMPACT_ATOMS: atom_id res chain seq x y z
N MET A 1 21.46 -17.27 12.55
CA MET A 1 20.16 -16.86 13.12
C MET A 1 20.30 -15.43 13.62
N ALA A 2 19.89 -14.46 12.80
CA ALA A 2 19.93 -13.04 13.14
C ALA A 2 18.49 -12.60 13.42
N GLY A 3 18.20 -12.33 14.71
CA GLY A 3 16.88 -11.92 15.15
C GLY A 3 16.56 -10.49 14.71
N LEU A 4 15.44 -10.31 13.99
CA LEU A 4 14.87 -9.00 13.75
C LEU A 4 14.42 -8.40 15.09
N ARG A 5 15.09 -7.34 15.54
CA ARG A 5 14.59 -6.50 16.63
C ARG A 5 13.59 -5.49 16.06
N LEU A 6 12.34 -5.62 16.45
CA LEU A 6 11.37 -4.53 16.31
C LEU A 6 11.79 -3.40 17.26
N ALA A 7 12.28 -2.30 16.71
CA ALA A 7 12.47 -1.06 17.46
C ALA A 7 11.14 -0.29 17.47
N ALA A 8 10.40 -0.42 18.57
CA ALA A 8 9.29 0.49 18.87
C ALA A 8 9.91 1.80 19.37
N LEU A 9 9.91 2.83 18.52
CA LEU A 9 10.22 4.20 18.92
C LEU A 9 9.03 4.77 19.71
N GLY A 10 9.02 4.47 21.01
CA GLY A 10 8.15 5.11 21.98
C GLY A 10 8.69 6.48 22.34
N ALA A 11 8.17 7.52 21.72
CA ALA A 11 8.35 8.88 22.19
C ALA A 11 7.62 9.02 23.54
N ARG A 12 8.38 9.04 24.65
CA ARG A 12 7.86 9.39 25.97
C ARG A 12 7.55 10.88 26.00
N VAL A 13 6.27 11.23 25.94
CA VAL A 13 5.78 12.57 26.28
C VAL A 13 5.80 12.67 27.81
N PRO A 14 6.50 13.63 28.43
CA PRO A 14 6.51 13.78 29.87
C PRO A 14 5.13 14.27 30.34
N CYS A 15 4.45 13.45 31.11
CA CYS A 15 3.20 13.80 31.80
C CYS A 15 3.54 14.78 32.93
N ARG A 16 3.28 16.06 32.74
CA ARG A 16 3.30 17.02 33.86
C ARG A 16 2.02 16.84 34.69
N ARG A 17 2.22 16.45 35.93
CA ARG A 17 1.18 16.38 36.97
C ARG A 17 0.64 17.79 37.25
N TRP A 18 -0.65 18.01 37.05
CA TRP A 18 -1.38 19.14 37.60
C TRP A 18 -2.42 18.59 38.56
N GLY A 19 -2.26 18.99 39.81
CA GLY A 19 -3.26 18.73 40.87
C GLY A 19 -4.39 19.77 40.81
N GLY A 20 -5.56 19.37 41.34
CA GLY A 20 -6.65 20.29 41.63
C GLY A 20 -7.92 20.05 40.85
N ALA A 21 -8.92 19.53 41.53
CA ALA A 21 -10.28 19.29 41.05
C ALA A 21 -10.97 20.59 40.59
N ALA A 22 -11.62 20.53 39.39
CA ALA A 22 -12.80 21.31 39.11
C ALA A 22 -13.58 20.65 37.99
N VAL A 23 -14.70 20.04 38.36
CA VAL A 23 -15.74 19.61 37.43
C VAL A 23 -16.48 20.84 36.98
N CYS A 24 -16.32 21.29 35.75
CA CYS A 24 -17.15 22.33 35.16
C CYS A 24 -17.35 22.13 33.67
N GLY A 25 -18.59 21.78 33.31
CA GLY A 25 -19.29 22.16 32.09
C GLY A 25 -18.65 21.91 30.73
N PHE A 26 -18.60 20.68 30.25
CA PHE A 26 -18.23 20.39 28.86
C PHE A 26 -19.49 20.33 27.96
N ARG A 27 -20.09 21.50 27.74
CA ARG A 27 -21.14 21.66 26.72
C ARG A 27 -21.02 23.06 26.07
N ARG A 28 -19.99 23.30 25.26
CA ARG A 28 -19.92 24.31 24.20
C ARG A 28 -18.46 24.40 23.72
N GLY A 29 -18.10 23.58 22.72
CA GLY A 29 -16.74 23.65 22.21
C GLY A 29 -16.44 22.77 20.99
N LEU A 30 -17.31 21.80 20.65
CA LEU A 30 -17.05 20.94 19.49
C LEU A 30 -17.29 21.63 18.13
N SER A 31 -18.17 22.63 18.07
CA SER A 31 -18.45 23.35 16.82
C SER A 31 -17.36 24.34 16.41
N ALA A 32 -16.57 24.84 17.35
CA ALA A 32 -15.48 25.79 17.07
C ALA A 32 -14.18 25.10 16.63
N TRP A 33 -14.01 23.82 16.91
CA TRP A 33 -12.81 23.07 16.52
C TRP A 33 -12.86 22.57 15.08
N LEU A 34 -14.06 22.34 14.54
CA LEU A 34 -14.27 21.93 13.15
C LEU A 34 -14.22 23.09 12.14
N ALA A 35 -14.22 24.34 12.60
CA ALA A 35 -14.22 25.51 11.74
C ALA A 35 -12.85 26.14 11.49
N ARG A 36 -11.78 25.69 12.14
CA ARG A 36 -10.42 26.15 11.82
C ARG A 36 -9.81 25.22 10.78
N LYS A 37 -9.89 25.62 9.51
CA LYS A 37 -8.93 25.12 8.52
C LYS A 37 -7.54 25.43 9.09
N PRO A 38 -6.60 24.46 9.17
CA PRO A 38 -5.23 24.78 9.54
C PRO A 38 -4.70 25.77 8.50
N GLU A 39 -4.46 26.99 8.93
CA GLU A 39 -3.73 27.97 8.15
C GLU A 39 -2.31 27.43 8.02
N GLY A 40 -1.91 27.15 6.78
CA GLY A 40 -0.59 26.61 6.47
C GLY A 40 -0.61 25.14 6.05
N THR A 41 -1.36 24.79 5.00
CA THR A 41 -0.95 23.63 4.19
C THR A 41 0.50 23.88 3.75
N PRO A 42 1.44 22.95 3.99
CA PRO A 42 2.81 23.12 3.53
C PRO A 42 2.76 23.44 2.03
N ARG A 43 3.15 24.65 1.64
CA ARG A 43 3.37 24.99 0.24
C ARG A 43 4.62 24.21 -0.19
N TRP A 44 4.39 23.05 -0.76
CA TRP A 44 5.48 22.30 -1.42
C TRP A 44 6.08 23.19 -2.50
N PRO A 45 7.41 23.31 -2.59
CA PRO A 45 8.05 24.05 -3.65
C PRO A 45 7.54 23.53 -5.00
N PRO A 46 7.41 24.39 -6.04
CA PRO A 46 6.93 23.98 -7.35
C PRO A 46 7.82 22.85 -7.86
N ALA A 47 7.25 21.66 -7.93
CA ALA A 47 7.94 20.46 -8.32
C ALA A 47 8.42 20.62 -9.77
N CYS A 48 9.71 20.42 -10.01
CA CYS A 48 10.28 20.29 -11.34
C CYS A 48 9.44 19.27 -12.13
N ARG A 49 8.92 19.67 -13.29
CA ARG A 49 7.91 18.94 -14.07
C ARG A 49 8.53 17.75 -14.82
N GLN A 50 9.07 16.77 -14.08
CA GLN A 50 9.40 15.47 -14.67
C GLN A 50 8.08 14.69 -14.87
N LYS A 51 7.61 14.62 -16.12
CA LYS A 51 6.50 13.74 -16.49
C LYS A 51 7.06 12.31 -16.58
N SER A 52 6.72 11.46 -15.62
CA SER A 52 7.00 10.02 -15.74
C SER A 52 6.07 9.43 -16.81
N SER A 53 6.64 8.91 -17.90
CA SER A 53 5.90 8.14 -18.91
C SER A 53 5.47 6.79 -18.32
N VAL A 54 4.39 6.21 -18.87
CA VAL A 54 4.01 4.84 -18.56
C VAL A 54 4.98 3.90 -19.30
N SER A 55 5.52 2.95 -18.57
CA SER A 55 6.33 1.86 -19.08
C SER A 55 5.63 0.53 -18.80
N PHE A 56 6.03 -0.51 -19.53
CA PHE A 56 5.47 -1.85 -19.37
C PHE A 56 6.57 -2.83 -19.02
N LEU A 57 6.36 -3.63 -17.99
CA LEU A 57 7.21 -4.77 -17.65
C LEU A 57 6.64 -6.00 -18.35
N SER A 58 7.38 -6.52 -19.33
CA SER A 58 7.05 -7.76 -20.01
C SER A 58 7.43 -8.96 -19.16
N ARG A 59 6.53 -9.96 -19.09
CA ARG A 59 6.72 -11.17 -18.30
C ARG A 59 6.25 -12.38 -19.11
N PRO A 60 7.10 -13.40 -19.36
CA PRO A 60 6.81 -14.48 -20.32
C PRO A 60 5.51 -15.25 -20.05
N GLU A 61 5.18 -15.51 -18.78
CA GLU A 61 4.03 -16.35 -18.40
C GLU A 61 2.95 -15.58 -17.60
N LEU A 62 3.10 -14.27 -17.48
CA LEU A 62 2.21 -13.42 -16.70
C LEU A 62 1.81 -12.19 -17.49
N PRO A 63 0.66 -11.57 -17.19
CA PRO A 63 0.27 -10.31 -17.84
C PRO A 63 1.33 -9.23 -17.68
N ASN A 64 1.55 -8.42 -18.72
CA ASN A 64 2.46 -7.28 -18.62
C ASN A 64 1.94 -6.27 -17.61
N LEU A 65 2.86 -5.68 -16.84
CA LEU A 65 2.51 -4.67 -15.84
C LEU A 65 2.83 -3.27 -16.32
N ALA A 66 1.84 -2.40 -16.26
CA ALA A 66 2.03 -0.97 -16.47
C ALA A 66 2.56 -0.31 -15.20
N TYR A 67 3.62 0.46 -15.31
CA TYR A 67 4.21 1.18 -14.19
C TYR A 67 4.72 2.56 -14.58
N LYS A 68 4.94 3.39 -13.58
CA LYS A 68 5.66 4.66 -13.69
C LYS A 68 6.79 4.65 -12.67
N LYS A 69 8.00 5.02 -13.13
CA LYS A 69 9.19 5.10 -12.30
C LYS A 69 9.70 6.54 -12.28
N LEU A 70 9.73 7.13 -11.11
CA LEU A 70 10.44 8.37 -10.82
C LEU A 70 11.86 8.02 -10.39
N LYS A 71 12.86 8.52 -11.06
CA LYS A 71 14.26 8.36 -10.65
C LYS A 71 14.56 9.26 -9.45
N GLY A 72 15.41 8.78 -8.55
CA GLY A 72 15.78 9.52 -7.35
C GLY A 72 16.76 8.75 -6.49
N LYS A 73 17.07 9.28 -5.30
CA LYS A 73 17.97 8.66 -4.33
C LYS A 73 17.33 7.45 -3.62
N SER A 74 18.18 6.58 -3.13
CA SER A 74 17.83 5.44 -2.28
C SER A 74 17.54 5.89 -0.82
N PRO A 75 16.70 5.15 -0.05
CA PRO A 75 15.86 4.07 -0.50
C PRO A 75 14.75 4.53 -1.43
N GLY A 76 14.37 3.68 -2.40
CA GLY A 76 13.21 3.91 -3.26
C GLY A 76 11.90 3.62 -2.53
N VAL A 77 10.80 4.14 -3.07
CA VAL A 77 9.44 3.90 -2.56
C VAL A 77 8.62 3.18 -3.62
N ILE A 78 7.95 2.08 -3.24
CA ILE A 78 7.00 1.38 -4.11
C ILE A 78 5.61 1.53 -3.51
N PHE A 79 4.69 2.15 -4.26
CA PHE A 79 3.29 2.22 -3.88
C PHE A 79 2.52 1.01 -4.42
N ILE A 80 1.91 0.23 -3.53
CA ILE A 80 1.11 -0.95 -3.84
C ILE A 80 -0.36 -0.60 -3.68
N PRO A 81 -1.15 -0.57 -4.78
CA PRO A 81 -2.54 -0.16 -4.75
C PRO A 81 -3.44 -1.19 -4.05
N GLY A 82 -4.59 -0.74 -3.56
CA GLY A 82 -5.65 -1.60 -3.07
C GLY A 82 -6.48 -2.21 -4.21
N TYR A 83 -7.49 -3.00 -3.84
CA TYR A 83 -8.42 -3.63 -4.78
C TYR A 83 -9.10 -2.58 -5.67
N LEU A 84 -9.11 -2.81 -6.98
CA LEU A 84 -9.65 -1.90 -8.03
C LEU A 84 -9.03 -0.49 -8.06
N SER A 85 -7.96 -0.25 -7.31
CA SER A 85 -7.22 1.00 -7.37
C SER A 85 -6.10 0.91 -8.41
N ASN A 86 -5.75 2.04 -9.01
CA ASN A 86 -4.71 2.11 -10.03
C ASN A 86 -3.60 3.12 -9.66
N MET A 87 -2.52 3.10 -10.44
CA MET A 87 -1.34 3.96 -10.24
C MET A 87 -1.60 5.46 -10.38
N ASN A 88 -2.77 5.88 -10.88
CA ASN A 88 -3.15 7.29 -11.00
C ASN A 88 -4.15 7.72 -9.91
N GLY A 89 -4.44 6.85 -8.95
CA GLY A 89 -5.28 7.18 -7.80
C GLY A 89 -4.66 8.26 -6.90
N THR A 90 -5.49 8.99 -6.18
CA THR A 90 -5.08 10.14 -5.34
C THR A 90 -3.94 9.80 -4.38
N LYS A 91 -4.00 8.62 -3.72
CA LYS A 91 -2.95 8.19 -2.79
C LYS A 91 -1.62 7.93 -3.51
N ALA A 92 -1.67 7.27 -4.67
CA ALA A 92 -0.48 6.97 -5.48
C ALA A 92 0.21 8.25 -5.95
N LEU A 93 -0.57 9.23 -6.41
CA LEU A 93 -0.07 10.52 -6.84
C LEU A 93 0.53 11.33 -5.68
N ALA A 94 -0.13 11.34 -4.52
CA ALA A 94 0.37 12.02 -3.33
C ALA A 94 1.71 11.45 -2.84
N ILE A 95 1.88 10.13 -2.87
CA ILE A 95 3.14 9.48 -2.51
C ILE A 95 4.24 9.83 -3.52
N GLU A 96 3.95 9.81 -4.83
CA GLU A 96 4.95 10.22 -5.83
C GLU A 96 5.36 11.68 -5.64
N GLU A 97 4.41 12.58 -5.42
CA GLU A 97 4.69 14.01 -5.18
C GLU A 97 5.57 14.21 -3.92
N PHE A 98 5.26 13.48 -2.85
CA PHE A 98 6.07 13.49 -1.64
C PHE A 98 7.50 12.97 -1.90
N CYS A 99 7.65 11.83 -2.56
CA CYS A 99 8.96 11.30 -2.93
C CYS A 99 9.76 12.28 -3.79
N LYS A 100 9.08 12.91 -4.75
CA LYS A 100 9.68 13.92 -5.63
C LYS A 100 10.18 15.13 -4.86
N SER A 101 9.40 15.61 -3.87
CA SER A 101 9.80 16.75 -3.03
C SER A 101 11.05 16.47 -2.20
N LEU A 102 11.26 15.21 -1.83
CA LEU A 102 12.43 14.74 -1.07
C LEU A 102 13.57 14.22 -1.97
N GLY A 103 13.36 14.11 -3.28
CA GLY A 103 14.33 13.59 -4.24
C GLY A 103 14.52 12.08 -4.18
N HIS A 104 13.57 11.31 -3.62
CA HIS A 104 13.60 9.86 -3.58
C HIS A 104 13.02 9.23 -4.86
N ALA A 105 13.55 8.05 -5.21
CA ALA A 105 12.96 7.22 -6.27
C ALA A 105 11.55 6.75 -5.85
N CYS A 106 10.62 6.67 -6.82
CA CYS A 106 9.28 6.19 -6.57
C CYS A 106 8.76 5.34 -7.74
N ILE A 107 8.11 4.23 -7.42
CA ILE A 107 7.45 3.36 -8.40
C ILE A 107 5.98 3.27 -8.03
N ARG A 108 5.12 3.52 -9.03
CA ARG A 108 3.68 3.28 -8.99
C ARG A 108 3.34 2.35 -10.14
N PHE A 109 2.47 1.37 -9.92
CA PHE A 109 2.12 0.38 -10.93
C PHE A 109 0.66 -0.06 -10.78
N ASP A 110 0.15 -0.68 -11.82
CA ASP A 110 -1.16 -1.30 -11.83
C ASP A 110 -1.01 -2.81 -11.67
N LEU A 111 -1.84 -3.41 -10.82
CA LEU A 111 -1.91 -4.87 -10.70
C LEU A 111 -2.50 -5.47 -11.97
N SER A 112 -2.19 -6.74 -12.27
CA SER A 112 -2.77 -7.48 -13.40
C SER A 112 -4.30 -7.37 -13.42
N GLY A 113 -4.88 -7.11 -14.59
CA GLY A 113 -6.31 -6.94 -14.79
C GLY A 113 -6.87 -5.59 -14.30
N VAL A 114 -6.01 -4.65 -13.88
CA VAL A 114 -6.42 -3.32 -13.40
C VAL A 114 -5.67 -2.22 -14.16
N GLY A 115 -6.35 -1.11 -14.40
CA GLY A 115 -5.77 0.09 -14.97
C GLY A 115 -5.24 -0.11 -16.37
N LYS A 116 -3.93 0.02 -16.56
CA LYS A 116 -3.22 -0.16 -17.84
C LYS A 116 -2.42 -1.46 -17.93
N SER A 117 -2.40 -2.26 -16.88
CA SER A 117 -1.80 -3.59 -16.90
C SER A 117 -2.68 -4.56 -17.69
N ASP A 118 -2.04 -5.52 -18.34
CA ASP A 118 -2.73 -6.57 -19.07
C ASP A 118 -3.44 -7.57 -18.13
N GLY A 119 -4.28 -8.41 -18.72
CA GLY A 119 -5.00 -9.47 -18.02
C GLY A 119 -6.48 -9.16 -17.81
N ASN A 120 -7.22 -10.20 -17.43
CA ASN A 120 -8.64 -10.10 -17.09
C ASN A 120 -8.79 -10.13 -15.57
N LEU A 121 -9.43 -9.12 -15.00
CA LEU A 121 -9.66 -9.01 -13.56
C LEU A 121 -10.35 -10.27 -12.98
N GLN A 122 -11.28 -10.86 -13.72
CA GLN A 122 -12.02 -12.04 -13.29
C GLN A 122 -11.15 -13.29 -13.14
N GLU A 123 -9.99 -13.30 -13.79
CA GLU A 123 -9.00 -14.39 -13.73
C GLU A 123 -7.86 -14.08 -12.76
N CYS A 124 -7.85 -12.88 -12.18
CA CYS A 124 -6.83 -12.50 -11.24
C CYS A 124 -7.09 -13.11 -9.87
N THR A 125 -6.03 -13.59 -9.27
CA THR A 125 -6.02 -14.13 -7.91
C THR A 125 -5.06 -13.31 -7.06
N VAL A 126 -5.22 -13.37 -5.75
CA VAL A 126 -4.26 -12.77 -4.82
C VAL A 126 -2.85 -13.32 -5.04
N GLY A 127 -2.73 -14.60 -5.41
CA GLY A 127 -1.46 -15.21 -5.78
C GLY A 127 -0.81 -14.59 -7.02
N LYS A 128 -1.60 -14.26 -8.05
CA LYS A 128 -1.10 -13.51 -9.23
C LYS A 128 -0.65 -12.11 -8.81
N TRP A 129 -1.45 -11.38 -8.06
CA TRP A 129 -1.09 -10.04 -7.59
C TRP A 129 0.14 -10.02 -6.68
N ARG A 130 0.33 -11.07 -5.85
CA ARG A 130 1.58 -11.23 -5.12
C ARG A 130 2.78 -11.35 -6.06
N LYS A 131 2.66 -12.12 -7.15
CA LYS A 131 3.71 -12.23 -8.18
C LYS A 131 3.95 -10.88 -8.86
N ASP A 132 2.90 -10.09 -9.11
CA ASP A 132 3.04 -8.75 -9.69
C ASP A 132 3.91 -7.85 -8.82
N VAL A 133 3.65 -7.81 -7.51
CA VAL A 133 4.46 -7.02 -6.56
C VAL A 133 5.92 -7.50 -6.55
N LEU A 134 6.14 -8.81 -6.54
CA LEU A 134 7.49 -9.39 -6.58
C LEU A 134 8.23 -9.02 -7.86
N SER A 135 7.56 -9.09 -9.04
CA SER A 135 8.16 -8.67 -10.31
C SER A 135 8.56 -7.20 -10.29
N ILE A 136 7.74 -6.31 -9.73
CA ILE A 136 8.12 -4.89 -9.60
C ILE A 136 9.35 -4.71 -8.70
N ILE A 137 9.45 -5.46 -7.60
CA ILE A 137 10.61 -5.40 -6.70
C ILE A 137 11.86 -5.98 -7.36
N ASP A 138 11.71 -7.05 -8.13
CA ASP A 138 12.84 -7.79 -8.67
C ASP A 138 13.38 -7.19 -9.97
N ASP A 139 12.48 -6.75 -10.86
CA ASP A 139 12.82 -6.42 -12.25
C ASP A 139 12.81 -4.90 -12.52
N VAL A 140 12.11 -4.10 -11.68
CA VAL A 140 11.96 -2.65 -11.91
C VAL A 140 12.68 -1.82 -10.86
N ALA A 141 12.63 -2.26 -9.59
CA ALA A 141 13.19 -1.49 -8.48
C ALA A 141 14.72 -1.65 -8.39
N GLU A 142 15.40 -0.59 -7.97
CA GLU A 142 16.83 -0.57 -7.76
C GLU A 142 17.15 -0.31 -6.28
N GLY A 143 18.01 -1.14 -5.69
CA GLY A 143 18.44 -1.01 -4.31
C GLY A 143 17.33 -1.25 -3.26
N PRO A 144 17.54 -0.78 -2.01
CA PRO A 144 16.59 -0.94 -0.92
C PRO A 144 15.27 -0.19 -1.18
N GLN A 145 14.14 -0.79 -0.79
CA GLN A 145 12.80 -0.25 -1.03
C GLN A 145 12.01 -0.07 0.27
N ILE A 146 11.28 1.02 0.35
CA ILE A 146 10.19 1.25 1.29
C ILE A 146 8.90 0.88 0.57
N LEU A 147 8.11 -0.04 1.10
CA LEU A 147 6.83 -0.41 0.52
C LEU A 147 5.70 0.37 1.20
N VAL A 148 4.84 0.98 0.41
CA VAL A 148 3.63 1.68 0.88
C VAL A 148 2.42 0.96 0.32
N GLY A 149 1.69 0.24 1.18
CA GLY A 149 0.54 -0.56 0.77
C GLY A 149 -0.78 -0.03 1.31
N THR A 150 -1.83 0.00 0.48
CA THR A 150 -3.17 0.42 0.93
C THR A 150 -4.17 -0.72 0.83
N SER A 151 -5.02 -0.92 1.85
CA SER A 151 -6.06 -1.97 1.86
C SER A 151 -5.47 -3.34 1.48
N LEU A 152 -5.96 -4.00 0.42
CA LEU A 152 -5.39 -5.23 -0.15
C LEU A 152 -3.89 -5.11 -0.47
N GLY A 153 -3.46 -3.96 -0.99
CA GLY A 153 -2.04 -3.69 -1.26
C GLY A 153 -1.16 -3.74 -0.02
N GLY A 154 -1.72 -3.40 1.15
CA GLY A 154 -1.04 -3.59 2.44
C GLY A 154 -0.81 -5.05 2.79
N TRP A 155 -1.74 -5.93 2.49
CA TRP A 155 -1.57 -7.37 2.67
C TRP A 155 -0.51 -7.94 1.71
N LEU A 156 -0.57 -7.54 0.43
CA LEU A 156 0.46 -7.91 -0.57
C LEU A 156 1.85 -7.41 -0.16
N MET A 157 1.92 -6.22 0.45
CA MET A 157 3.15 -5.63 0.98
C MET A 157 3.82 -6.53 2.03
N PHE A 158 3.07 -7.08 2.97
CA PHE A 158 3.61 -8.01 3.97
C PHE A 158 4.15 -9.29 3.34
N HIS A 159 3.41 -9.86 2.39
CA HIS A 159 3.87 -11.04 1.65
C HIS A 159 5.15 -10.76 0.86
N ALA A 160 5.27 -9.59 0.25
CA ALA A 160 6.46 -9.20 -0.48
C ALA A 160 7.67 -8.98 0.45
N ALA A 161 7.46 -8.35 1.60
CA ALA A 161 8.52 -8.15 2.59
C ALA A 161 9.08 -9.46 3.14
N ILE A 162 8.21 -10.43 3.43
CA ILE A 162 8.63 -11.77 3.87
C ILE A 162 9.41 -12.49 2.76
N ALA A 163 9.00 -12.33 1.50
CA ALA A 163 9.64 -12.99 0.36
C ALA A 163 10.95 -12.31 -0.08
N ARG A 164 11.17 -11.03 0.25
CA ARG A 164 12.35 -10.23 -0.16
C ARG A 164 12.92 -9.40 1.00
N PRO A 165 13.25 -10.02 2.14
CA PRO A 165 13.70 -9.30 3.34
C PRO A 165 14.97 -8.47 3.10
N GLN A 166 15.80 -8.87 2.13
CA GLN A 166 17.04 -8.16 1.80
C GLN A 166 16.81 -6.90 0.94
N LYS A 167 15.65 -6.80 0.26
CA LYS A 167 15.31 -5.65 -0.60
C LYS A 167 14.38 -4.65 0.08
N VAL A 168 13.65 -5.07 1.11
CA VAL A 168 12.62 -4.27 1.78
C VAL A 168 13.15 -3.76 3.12
N VAL A 169 13.31 -2.45 3.24
CA VAL A 169 13.88 -1.82 4.44
C VAL A 169 12.83 -1.19 5.36
N ALA A 170 11.64 -0.88 4.86
CA ALA A 170 10.54 -0.36 5.68
C ALA A 170 9.17 -0.64 5.03
N LEU A 171 8.13 -0.63 5.86
CA LEU A 171 6.74 -0.84 5.47
C LEU A 171 5.88 0.29 6.01
N ILE A 172 5.00 0.82 5.16
CA ILE A 172 3.98 1.80 5.53
C ILE A 172 2.62 1.27 5.09
N GLY A 173 1.77 0.96 6.06
CA GLY A 173 0.43 0.47 5.81
C GLY A 173 -0.63 1.56 5.97
N VAL A 174 -1.52 1.69 4.99
CA VAL A 174 -2.66 2.61 5.03
C VAL A 174 -3.95 1.80 4.95
N ALA A 175 -4.68 1.70 6.07
CA ALA A 175 -5.91 0.90 6.18
C ALA A 175 -5.71 -0.53 5.61
N THR A 176 -4.65 -1.20 6.03
CA THR A 176 -4.27 -2.53 5.55
C THR A 176 -5.31 -3.59 5.92
N ALA A 177 -5.74 -4.36 4.92
CA ALA A 177 -6.71 -5.43 5.09
C ALA A 177 -5.99 -6.77 5.39
N VAL A 178 -5.30 -6.86 6.53
CA VAL A 178 -4.48 -8.04 6.88
C VAL A 178 -5.34 -9.30 7.02
N ASP A 179 -6.48 -9.18 7.71
CA ASP A 179 -7.39 -10.30 8.00
C ASP A 179 -8.69 -10.26 7.18
N GLY A 180 -8.89 -9.22 6.37
CA GLY A 180 -10.16 -8.95 5.70
C GLY A 180 -10.66 -10.12 4.85
N LEU A 181 -9.78 -10.72 4.05
CA LEU A 181 -10.14 -11.86 3.20
C LEU A 181 -10.41 -13.13 4.01
N VAL A 182 -9.65 -13.37 5.07
CA VAL A 182 -9.86 -14.52 5.97
C VAL A 182 -11.18 -14.36 6.71
N THR A 183 -11.45 -13.17 7.22
CA THR A 183 -12.69 -12.86 7.93
C THR A 183 -13.90 -13.02 7.00
N GLN A 184 -13.86 -12.45 5.80
CA GLN A 184 -14.91 -12.61 4.80
C GLN A 184 -15.12 -14.08 4.43
N PHE A 185 -14.04 -14.84 4.18
CA PHE A 185 -14.14 -16.26 3.89
C PHE A 185 -14.79 -17.02 5.03
N ASN A 186 -14.45 -16.69 6.28
CA ASN A 186 -15.02 -17.34 7.45
C ASN A 186 -16.50 -17.02 7.67
N GLN A 187 -17.00 -15.93 7.12
CA GLN A 187 -18.42 -15.55 7.15
C GLN A 187 -19.25 -16.18 6.04
N LEU A 188 -18.63 -16.78 5.01
CA LEU A 188 -19.35 -17.44 3.93
C LEU A 188 -20.12 -18.67 4.43
N PRO A 189 -21.29 -19.00 3.84
CA PRO A 189 -21.99 -20.26 4.07
C PRO A 189 -21.10 -21.49 3.84
N VAL A 190 -21.37 -22.56 4.55
CA VAL A 190 -20.54 -23.79 4.49
C VAL A 190 -20.48 -24.36 3.08
N GLU A 191 -21.57 -24.30 2.33
CA GLU A 191 -21.69 -24.79 0.94
C GLU A 191 -20.76 -24.00 0.00
N VAL A 192 -20.71 -22.66 0.17
CA VAL A 192 -19.84 -21.77 -0.61
C VAL A 192 -18.37 -22.03 -0.26
N LYS A 193 -18.05 -22.23 1.02
CA LYS A 193 -16.69 -22.57 1.47
C LYS A 193 -16.23 -23.90 0.88
N LYS A 194 -17.11 -24.90 0.84
CA LYS A 194 -16.82 -26.23 0.29
C LYS A 194 -16.57 -26.14 -1.20
N ARG A 195 -17.45 -25.50 -1.97
CA ARG A 195 -17.27 -25.24 -3.40
C ARG A 195 -15.95 -24.54 -3.70
N ASN A 196 -15.63 -23.45 -2.98
CA ASN A 196 -14.37 -22.72 -3.17
C ASN A 196 -13.13 -23.52 -2.79
N ARG A 197 -13.26 -24.57 -1.97
CA ARG A 197 -12.18 -25.50 -1.64
C ARG A 197 -11.96 -26.51 -2.75
N ASP A 198 -13.03 -27.02 -3.32
CA ASP A 198 -13.00 -28.01 -4.40
C ASP A 198 -12.52 -27.35 -5.71
N GLU A 199 -12.96 -26.13 -6.01
CA GLU A 199 -12.50 -25.33 -7.15
C GLU A 199 -11.03 -24.89 -7.06
N ARG A 200 -10.43 -24.80 -5.86
CA ARG A 200 -8.99 -24.54 -5.70
C ARG A 200 -8.10 -25.68 -6.16
N HIS A 201 -8.60 -26.90 -6.16
CA HIS A 201 -7.92 -28.05 -6.78
C HIS A 201 -7.93 -27.96 -8.30
N VAL A 202 -8.80 -27.14 -8.87
CA VAL A 202 -8.93 -26.93 -10.34
C VAL A 202 -8.33 -25.57 -10.78
N GLY A 203 -7.71 -24.81 -9.89
CA GLY A 203 -6.97 -23.57 -10.25
C GLY A 203 -7.83 -22.32 -10.44
N HIS A 204 -9.09 -22.29 -9.97
CA HIS A 204 -9.99 -21.14 -10.13
C HIS A 204 -9.97 -20.14 -8.97
N ALA A 205 -10.02 -18.87 -9.33
CA ALA A 205 -10.02 -17.72 -8.46
C ALA A 205 -11.26 -17.65 -7.55
N ILE A 206 -11.09 -17.07 -6.36
CA ILE A 206 -12.22 -16.62 -5.54
C ILE A 206 -12.94 -15.51 -6.32
N LYS A 207 -14.10 -15.81 -6.91
CA LYS A 207 -15.01 -14.79 -7.42
C LYS A 207 -15.65 -14.13 -6.21
N VAL A 208 -15.24 -12.90 -5.90
CA VAL A 208 -15.98 -12.01 -5.02
C VAL A 208 -17.06 -11.38 -5.89
N GLN A 209 -18.33 -11.74 -5.65
CA GLN A 209 -19.48 -11.02 -6.18
C GLN A 209 -19.67 -9.73 -5.42
#